data_771757df666f389053ec76b259654c41
#
_entry.id   771757df666f389053ec76b259654c41
#
_cell.length_a   1.000
_cell.length_b   1.000
_cell.length_c   1.000
_cell.angle_alpha   90.00
_cell.angle_beta   90.00
_cell.angle_gamma   90.00
#
_symmetry.space_group_name_H-M   'P 1'
#
loop_
_entity.id
_entity.type
_entity.pdbx_description
1 polymer ?
#
loop_
_entity_poly.entity_id
_entity_poly.type
_entity_poly.pdbx_seq_one_letter_code
_entity_poly.pdbx_strand_id
1 'polypeptide(L)'
;MSRSHELAVRSWPRLRSGDTVRLVSPASFPDEASSILQLTQTLQDRGLRVEVGDHALDQHGYMAGRDADRLADLNAAYTDPDVRAIITTRGGAGAYRLLDGLDYDAIRADPKPLVGFSDITYLHLAIWRNCRVPGVHGCLAGRRSTETVHHLLTSPRPYVLERNSKLMSVAVESAGRAQGFVMGGSLAAMAGMVGAGLPDLTDSIVLIEAQRQIGLGQIDRQLTQLIRSGAFDGIRAFALGRFHGFEDYTDRGWNLIDVLRDRLVPLGKPILGGLEFGHGPDPHAIPLGTFAELDTDSGTLTLNPPGRSELASR
;
A
#
# COMPACT_ATOMS: atom_id res chain seq x y z
N MET A 1 -24.30 -19.65 6.35
CA MET A 1 -23.95 -19.02 5.07
C MET A 1 -24.47 -17.57 5.12
N SER A 2 -23.67 -16.67 5.65
CA SER A 2 -23.99 -15.23 5.70
C SER A 2 -23.67 -14.65 4.32
N ARG A 3 -24.67 -14.10 3.61
CA ARG A 3 -24.43 -13.27 2.44
C ARG A 3 -23.64 -12.06 2.93
N SER A 4 -22.33 -12.04 2.66
CA SER A 4 -21.56 -10.80 2.76
C SER A 4 -22.23 -9.81 1.80
N HIS A 5 -22.91 -8.81 2.34
CA HIS A 5 -23.33 -7.66 1.54
C HIS A 5 -22.04 -7.09 0.95
N GLU A 6 -21.93 -7.21 -0.36
CA GLU A 6 -20.81 -6.68 -1.13
C GLU A 6 -20.82 -5.16 -0.92
N LEU A 7 -19.92 -4.68 -0.04
CA LEU A 7 -19.80 -3.27 0.24
C LEU A 7 -19.35 -2.57 -1.05
N ALA A 8 -20.10 -1.58 -1.50
CA ALA A 8 -19.70 -0.75 -2.63
C ALA A 8 -18.37 -0.05 -2.34
N VAL A 9 -17.50 0.03 -3.36
CA VAL A 9 -16.26 0.82 -3.25
C VAL A 9 -16.61 2.27 -2.97
N ARG A 10 -16.01 2.83 -1.93
CA ARG A 10 -16.20 4.21 -1.52
C ARG A 10 -15.10 5.07 -2.13
N SER A 11 -15.41 6.33 -2.39
CA SER A 11 -14.42 7.31 -2.81
C SER A 11 -14.28 8.38 -1.74
N TRP A 12 -13.12 9.00 -1.68
CA TRP A 12 -12.89 10.19 -0.88
C TRP A 12 -12.77 11.43 -1.77
N PRO A 13 -13.15 12.62 -1.27
CA PRO A 13 -13.02 13.88 -2.01
C PRO A 13 -11.55 14.19 -2.29
N ARG A 14 -11.26 14.69 -3.48
CA ARG A 14 -9.89 15.14 -3.81
C ARG A 14 -9.50 16.33 -2.95
N LEU A 15 -8.23 16.33 -2.53
CA LEU A 15 -7.66 17.44 -1.78
C LEU A 15 -7.57 18.70 -2.62
N ARG A 16 -7.78 19.83 -1.96
CA ARG A 16 -7.67 21.19 -2.49
C ARG A 16 -6.71 21.99 -1.63
N SER A 17 -6.18 23.09 -2.18
CA SER A 17 -5.42 24.04 -1.37
C SER A 17 -6.26 24.54 -0.20
N GLY A 18 -5.67 24.57 0.99
CA GLY A 18 -6.33 24.90 2.25
C GLY A 18 -6.93 23.73 3.01
N ASP A 19 -7.00 22.52 2.41
CA ASP A 19 -7.44 21.33 3.13
C ASP A 19 -6.43 20.94 4.22
N THR A 20 -6.96 20.38 5.31
CA THR A 20 -6.15 19.88 6.43
C THR A 20 -5.79 18.41 6.23
N VAL A 21 -4.54 18.10 6.46
CA VAL A 21 -4.02 16.73 6.55
C VAL A 21 -3.43 16.49 7.94
N ARG A 22 -3.57 15.27 8.45
CA ARG A 22 -3.02 14.91 9.77
C ARG A 22 -1.91 13.90 9.65
N LEU A 23 -0.76 14.21 10.27
CA LEU A 23 0.36 13.30 10.43
C LEU A 23 0.13 12.41 11.64
N VAL A 24 0.27 11.09 11.47
CA VAL A 24 0.13 10.09 12.54
C VAL A 24 1.24 9.06 12.46
N SER A 25 1.58 8.44 13.58
CA SER A 25 2.62 7.39 13.66
C SER A 25 2.02 6.06 14.14
N PRO A 26 1.24 5.33 13.32
CA PRO A 26 0.54 4.12 13.78
C PRO A 26 1.45 2.89 13.91
N ALA A 27 2.71 2.98 13.49
CA ALA A 27 3.71 1.91 13.55
C ALA A 27 4.91 2.34 14.40
N SER A 28 6.11 2.41 13.83
CA SER A 28 7.29 2.92 14.54
C SER A 28 7.31 4.45 14.55
N PHE A 29 8.02 5.02 15.53
CA PHE A 29 8.26 6.46 15.60
C PHE A 29 9.25 6.91 14.51
N PRO A 30 9.20 8.18 14.06
CA PRO A 30 10.21 8.75 13.15
C PRO A 30 11.62 8.66 13.77
N ASP A 31 12.63 8.38 12.93
CA ASP A 31 14.01 8.27 13.41
C ASP A 31 14.49 9.57 14.06
N GLU A 32 14.01 10.71 13.55
CA GLU A 32 14.31 12.04 14.07
C GLU A 32 13.03 12.90 14.11
N ALA A 33 12.90 13.73 15.14
CA ALA A 33 11.79 14.69 15.24
C ALA A 33 11.78 15.69 14.06
N SER A 34 12.94 15.99 13.48
CA SER A 34 13.11 16.82 12.29
C SER A 34 12.37 16.26 11.07
N SER A 35 12.14 14.94 11.00
CA SER A 35 11.37 14.31 9.91
C SER A 35 9.94 14.81 9.86
N ILE A 36 9.30 15.04 11.01
CA ILE A 36 7.94 15.62 11.07
C ILE A 36 7.93 17.04 10.54
N LEU A 37 8.94 17.83 10.87
CA LEU A 37 9.07 19.21 10.36
C LEU A 37 9.25 19.22 8.85
N GLN A 38 10.04 18.31 8.30
CA GLN A 38 10.24 18.19 6.85
C GLN A 38 8.96 17.76 6.15
N LEU A 39 8.22 16.78 6.68
CA LEU A 39 6.92 16.38 6.15
C LEU A 39 5.92 17.53 6.19
N THR A 40 5.86 18.24 7.31
CA THR A 40 5.00 19.42 7.47
C THR A 40 5.30 20.47 6.42
N GLN A 41 6.56 20.87 6.26
CA GLN A 41 6.98 21.85 5.24
C GLN A 41 6.63 21.35 3.81
N THR A 42 6.92 20.09 3.53
CA THR A 42 6.62 19.48 2.21
C THR A 42 5.15 19.57 1.85
N LEU A 43 4.26 19.41 2.81
CA LEU A 43 2.81 19.48 2.61
C LEU A 43 2.31 20.94 2.55
N GLN A 44 2.86 21.82 3.40
CA GLN A 44 2.56 23.24 3.39
C GLN A 44 2.97 23.91 2.08
N ASP A 45 4.12 23.54 1.50
CA ASP A 45 4.57 24.02 0.18
C ASP A 45 3.60 23.63 -0.95
N ARG A 46 2.71 22.68 -0.71
CA ARG A 46 1.61 22.27 -1.62
C ARG A 46 0.26 22.90 -1.26
N GLY A 47 0.27 23.87 -0.36
CA GLY A 47 -0.91 24.62 0.02
C GLY A 47 -1.82 23.89 1.02
N LEU A 48 -1.36 22.84 1.68
CA LEU A 48 -2.14 22.09 2.67
C LEU A 48 -1.88 22.64 4.09
N ARG A 49 -2.88 22.56 4.95
CA ARG A 49 -2.71 22.74 6.39
C ARG A 49 -2.31 21.41 7.01
N VAL A 50 -1.39 21.45 7.95
CA VAL A 50 -0.85 20.23 8.57
C VAL A 50 -1.09 20.25 10.06
N GLU A 51 -1.71 19.20 10.56
CA GLU A 51 -1.81 18.90 11.99
C GLU A 51 -0.97 17.66 12.29
N VAL A 52 -0.50 17.56 13.51
CA VAL A 52 0.29 16.41 13.98
C VAL A 52 -0.46 15.76 15.12
N GLY A 53 -0.61 14.44 15.09
CA GLY A 53 -1.22 13.68 16.17
C GLY A 53 -0.45 13.86 17.48
N ASP A 54 -1.15 13.84 18.58
CA ASP A 54 -0.60 14.13 19.91
C ASP A 54 0.52 13.15 20.30
N HIS A 55 0.44 11.92 19.80
CA HIS A 55 1.36 10.82 20.10
C HIS A 55 2.33 10.49 18.94
N ALA A 56 2.42 11.34 17.91
CA ALA A 56 3.21 11.04 16.72
C ALA A 56 4.72 10.90 16.97
N LEU A 57 5.23 11.44 18.11
CA LEU A 57 6.64 11.38 18.54
C LEU A 57 6.86 10.49 19.77
N ASP A 58 5.82 9.87 20.29
CA ASP A 58 5.94 8.99 21.45
C ASP A 58 6.79 7.75 21.12
N GLN A 59 7.39 7.17 22.16
CA GLN A 59 8.24 5.98 22.03
C GLN A 59 7.87 4.92 23.07
N HIS A 60 7.63 3.70 22.59
CA HIS A 60 7.39 2.53 23.43
C HIS A 60 8.02 1.29 22.78
N GLY A 61 9.22 0.93 23.21
CA GLY A 61 10.02 -0.08 22.51
C GLY A 61 10.37 0.41 21.10
N TYR A 62 9.99 -0.37 20.09
CA TYR A 62 10.19 -0.02 18.67
C TYR A 62 8.98 0.69 18.04
N MET A 63 7.91 0.95 18.79
CA MET A 63 6.66 1.57 18.33
C MET A 63 6.55 3.04 18.76
N ALA A 64 5.75 3.81 18.06
CA ALA A 64 5.43 5.19 18.37
C ALA A 64 4.37 5.28 19.48
N GLY A 65 4.76 5.01 20.72
CA GLY A 65 3.86 5.01 21.86
C GLY A 65 3.13 3.67 22.06
N ARG A 66 2.20 3.66 23.00
CA ARG A 66 1.36 2.49 23.30
C ARG A 66 0.31 2.29 22.23
N ASP A 67 -0.25 1.08 22.13
CA ASP A 67 -1.29 0.77 21.16
C ASP A 67 -2.50 1.72 21.30
N ALA A 68 -2.91 2.02 22.55
CA ALA A 68 -4.03 2.93 22.81
C ALA A 68 -3.79 4.36 22.29
N ASP A 69 -2.56 4.88 22.45
CA ASP A 69 -2.18 6.24 22.07
C ASP A 69 -2.13 6.37 20.54
N ARG A 70 -1.47 5.42 19.86
CA ARG A 70 -1.41 5.37 18.39
C ARG A 70 -2.80 5.20 17.75
N LEU A 71 -3.65 4.40 18.39
CA LEU A 71 -5.03 4.17 17.95
C LEU A 71 -5.88 5.42 18.16
N ALA A 72 -5.70 6.12 19.29
CA ALA A 72 -6.40 7.38 19.56
C ALA A 72 -6.11 8.43 18.49
N ASP A 73 -4.84 8.64 18.12
CA ASP A 73 -4.44 9.56 17.05
C ASP A 73 -5.09 9.18 15.70
N LEU A 74 -5.07 7.89 15.36
CA LEU A 74 -5.61 7.41 14.10
C LEU A 74 -7.13 7.56 14.03
N ASN A 75 -7.87 7.17 15.10
CA ASN A 75 -9.31 7.32 15.16
C ASN A 75 -9.72 8.80 15.22
N ALA A 76 -9.00 9.65 15.97
CA ALA A 76 -9.23 11.08 15.98
C ALA A 76 -9.08 11.70 14.58
N ALA A 77 -8.09 11.25 13.79
CA ALA A 77 -7.91 11.72 12.42
C ALA A 77 -9.08 11.30 11.50
N TYR A 78 -9.66 10.11 11.71
CA TYR A 78 -10.83 9.66 10.93
C TYR A 78 -12.13 10.32 11.34
N THR A 79 -12.31 10.63 12.63
CA THR A 79 -13.55 11.23 13.15
C THR A 79 -13.62 12.75 12.96
N ASP A 80 -12.49 13.42 12.81
CA ASP A 80 -12.41 14.87 12.63
C ASP A 80 -12.88 15.28 11.22
N PRO A 81 -13.99 16.01 11.05
CA PRO A 81 -14.52 16.39 9.73
C PRO A 81 -13.62 17.40 8.98
N ASP A 82 -12.73 18.10 9.67
CA ASP A 82 -11.83 19.07 9.04
C ASP A 82 -10.60 18.38 8.40
N VAL A 83 -10.26 17.18 8.86
CA VAL A 83 -9.16 16.39 8.28
C VAL A 83 -9.62 15.71 6.99
N ARG A 84 -8.88 15.95 5.89
CA ARG A 84 -9.24 15.41 4.56
C ARG A 84 -8.31 14.29 4.07
N ALA A 85 -7.14 14.12 4.66
CA ALA A 85 -6.25 12.97 4.45
C ALA A 85 -5.40 12.68 5.69
N ILE A 86 -4.99 11.44 5.83
CA ILE A 86 -4.16 10.95 6.92
C ILE A 86 -2.84 10.47 6.32
N ILE A 87 -1.72 10.99 6.82
CA ILE A 87 -0.40 10.68 6.30
C ILE A 87 0.42 10.08 7.43
N THR A 88 0.93 8.88 7.22
CA THR A 88 1.78 8.23 8.22
C THR A 88 3.20 8.77 8.14
N THR A 89 3.78 9.03 9.30
CA THR A 89 5.14 9.57 9.39
C THR A 89 6.17 8.52 8.98
N ARG A 90 5.86 7.24 9.25
CA ARG A 90 6.75 6.11 9.00
C ARG A 90 5.99 4.78 8.98
N GLY A 91 6.56 3.77 8.32
CA GLY A 91 6.25 2.36 8.54
C GLY A 91 6.99 1.79 9.77
N GLY A 92 7.61 0.64 9.63
CA GLY A 92 8.35 -0.02 10.71
C GLY A 92 7.63 -1.24 11.24
N ALA A 93 7.09 -1.20 12.48
CA ALA A 93 6.32 -2.29 13.04
C ALA A 93 5.31 -1.79 14.09
N GLY A 94 4.16 -2.47 14.18
CA GLY A 94 3.13 -2.21 15.21
C GLY A 94 1.76 -1.83 14.68
N ALA A 95 1.61 -1.49 13.39
CA ALA A 95 0.31 -1.16 12.80
C ALA A 95 -0.66 -2.34 12.84
N TYR A 96 -0.16 -3.57 12.70
CA TYR A 96 -0.96 -4.80 12.79
C TYR A 96 -1.66 -4.99 14.15
N ARG A 97 -1.22 -4.30 15.22
CA ARG A 97 -1.82 -4.38 16.56
C ARG A 97 -3.07 -3.52 16.71
N LEU A 98 -3.32 -2.60 15.77
CA LEU A 98 -4.37 -1.59 15.87
C LEU A 98 -5.66 -1.99 15.15
N LEU A 99 -5.65 -3.06 14.37
CA LEU A 99 -6.71 -3.40 13.41
C LEU A 99 -8.08 -3.55 14.07
N ASP A 100 -8.15 -4.20 15.23
CA ASP A 100 -9.43 -4.46 15.93
C ASP A 100 -10.00 -3.22 16.63
N GLY A 101 -9.18 -2.19 16.86
CA GLY A 101 -9.57 -0.96 17.54
C GLY A 101 -9.92 0.21 16.61
N LEU A 102 -9.78 0.03 15.28
CA LEU A 102 -10.13 1.08 14.32
C LEU A 102 -11.64 1.35 14.32
N ASP A 103 -12.00 2.63 14.29
CA ASP A 103 -13.39 3.06 14.11
C ASP A 103 -13.81 2.92 12.63
N TYR A 104 -14.15 1.70 12.25
CA TYR A 104 -14.59 1.41 10.88
C TYR A 104 -15.91 2.10 10.51
N ASP A 105 -16.74 2.47 11.50
CA ASP A 105 -17.97 3.21 11.25
C ASP A 105 -17.66 4.66 10.87
N ALA A 106 -16.76 5.32 11.58
CA ALA A 106 -16.27 6.65 11.21
C ALA A 106 -15.59 6.64 9.83
N ILE A 107 -14.74 5.64 9.54
CA ILE A 107 -14.10 5.50 8.24
C ILE A 107 -15.11 5.33 7.10
N ARG A 108 -16.22 4.63 7.34
CA ARG A 108 -17.29 4.48 6.35
C ARG A 108 -18.13 5.75 6.19
N ALA A 109 -18.34 6.48 7.28
CA ALA A 109 -19.16 7.69 7.28
C ALA A 109 -18.52 8.88 6.55
N ASP A 110 -17.20 9.08 6.76
CA ASP A 110 -16.41 10.12 6.09
C ASP A 110 -15.08 9.54 5.56
N PRO A 111 -15.10 8.92 4.36
CA PRO A 111 -13.93 8.28 3.79
C PRO A 111 -12.78 9.27 3.55
N LYS A 112 -11.61 8.94 4.08
CA LYS A 112 -10.37 9.71 3.93
C LYS A 112 -9.25 8.79 3.46
N PRO A 113 -8.36 9.23 2.55
CA PRO A 113 -7.20 8.43 2.16
C PRO A 113 -6.21 8.33 3.32
N LEU A 114 -5.77 7.11 3.59
CA LEU A 114 -4.57 6.85 4.37
C LEU A 114 -3.39 6.77 3.40
N VAL A 115 -2.32 7.53 3.65
CA VAL A 115 -1.06 7.49 2.90
C VAL A 115 -0.01 6.84 3.78
N GLY A 116 0.58 5.75 3.30
CA GLY A 116 1.63 5.03 4.00
C GLY A 116 2.00 3.73 3.30
N PHE A 117 3.12 3.12 3.66
CA PHE A 117 3.57 1.85 3.06
C PHE A 117 4.30 0.97 4.08
N SER A 118 4.88 -0.14 3.65
CA SER A 118 5.57 -1.08 4.54
C SER A 118 4.59 -1.68 5.56
N ASP A 119 4.81 -1.50 6.86
CA ASP A 119 3.92 -1.97 7.94
C ASP A 119 2.49 -1.40 7.82
N ILE A 120 2.32 -0.22 7.20
CA ILE A 120 1.00 0.39 6.96
C ILE A 120 0.13 -0.43 6.00
N THR A 121 0.72 -1.36 5.26
CA THR A 121 -0.04 -2.32 4.45
C THR A 121 -1.10 -3.06 5.28
N TYR A 122 -0.84 -3.37 6.55
CA TYR A 122 -1.84 -3.97 7.45
C TYR A 122 -3.09 -3.12 7.59
N LEU A 123 -2.94 -1.80 7.78
CA LEU A 123 -4.05 -0.86 7.87
C LEU A 123 -4.79 -0.74 6.54
N HIS A 124 -4.08 -0.63 5.42
CA HIS A 124 -4.70 -0.58 4.10
C HIS A 124 -5.59 -1.80 3.83
N LEU A 125 -5.08 -2.99 4.10
CA LEU A 125 -5.82 -4.24 3.90
C LEU A 125 -7.03 -4.36 4.83
N ALA A 126 -6.89 -3.96 6.10
CA ALA A 126 -7.99 -3.97 7.06
C ALA A 126 -9.08 -2.94 6.72
N ILE A 127 -8.71 -1.73 6.34
CA ILE A 127 -9.65 -0.69 5.90
C ILE A 127 -10.38 -1.12 4.62
N TRP A 128 -9.67 -1.68 3.66
CA TRP A 128 -10.31 -2.23 2.47
C TRP A 128 -11.29 -3.33 2.79
N ARG A 129 -10.90 -4.30 3.63
CA ARG A 129 -11.75 -5.40 4.02
C ARG A 129 -13.06 -4.94 4.67
N ASN A 130 -12.97 -3.98 5.60
CA ASN A 130 -14.10 -3.58 6.43
C ASN A 130 -14.90 -2.40 5.86
N CYS A 131 -14.28 -1.55 5.03
CA CYS A 131 -14.89 -0.29 4.59
C CYS A 131 -14.94 -0.10 3.08
N ARG A 132 -14.15 -0.85 2.30
CA ARG A 132 -13.96 -0.61 0.85
C ARG A 132 -13.52 0.82 0.53
N VAL A 133 -12.72 1.42 1.41
CA VAL A 133 -12.13 2.74 1.23
C VAL A 133 -10.74 2.57 0.62
N PRO A 134 -10.47 3.20 -0.55
CA PRO A 134 -9.14 3.21 -1.16
C PRO A 134 -8.11 3.91 -0.28
N GLY A 135 -6.85 3.48 -0.38
CA GLY A 135 -5.70 4.11 0.28
C GLY A 135 -4.60 4.46 -0.70
N VAL A 136 -3.48 4.96 -0.21
CA VAL A 136 -2.31 5.27 -1.02
C VAL A 136 -1.08 4.60 -0.41
N HIS A 137 -0.58 3.55 -1.08
CA HIS A 137 0.67 2.88 -0.73
C HIS A 137 1.84 3.73 -1.20
N GLY A 138 2.45 4.50 -0.31
CA GLY A 138 3.52 5.41 -0.64
C GLY A 138 4.02 6.23 0.54
N CYS A 139 4.97 7.10 0.30
CA CYS A 139 5.57 8.00 1.29
C CYS A 139 5.92 9.35 0.67
N LEU A 140 6.41 10.28 1.47
CA LEU A 140 6.87 11.59 1.03
C LEU A 140 8.40 11.75 1.25
N ALA A 141 9.15 10.68 1.00
CA ALA A 141 10.58 10.63 1.30
C ALA A 141 11.49 11.20 0.19
N GLY A 142 10.93 11.54 -0.99
CA GLY A 142 11.68 12.10 -2.11
C GLY A 142 10.80 12.92 -3.02
N ARG A 143 11.38 13.49 -4.10
CA ARG A 143 10.65 14.35 -5.02
C ARG A 143 9.56 13.59 -5.76
N ARG A 144 9.90 12.45 -6.36
CA ARG A 144 8.97 11.62 -7.15
C ARG A 144 7.87 11.01 -6.27
N SER A 145 8.22 10.46 -5.13
CA SER A 145 7.25 9.91 -4.18
C SER A 145 6.25 10.98 -3.73
N THR A 146 6.72 12.18 -3.41
CA THR A 146 5.88 13.31 -3.02
C THR A 146 5.00 13.81 -4.19
N GLU A 147 5.55 13.93 -5.41
CA GLU A 147 4.79 14.32 -6.59
C GLU A 147 3.69 13.31 -6.92
N THR A 148 3.98 12.01 -6.80
CA THR A 148 2.99 10.97 -7.08
C THR A 148 1.91 10.89 -6.00
N VAL A 149 2.25 11.00 -4.72
CA VAL A 149 1.24 11.12 -3.64
C VAL A 149 0.34 12.33 -3.91
N HIS A 150 0.92 13.49 -4.18
CA HIS A 150 0.15 14.70 -4.46
C HIS A 150 -0.78 14.52 -5.68
N HIS A 151 -0.26 13.93 -6.78
CA HIS A 151 -1.08 13.65 -7.96
C HIS A 151 -2.27 12.74 -7.62
N LEU A 152 -2.05 11.65 -6.90
CA LEU A 152 -3.10 10.69 -6.54
C LEU A 152 -4.18 11.32 -5.64
N LEU A 153 -3.80 12.26 -4.75
CA LEU A 153 -4.73 12.91 -3.84
C LEU A 153 -5.51 14.07 -4.48
N THR A 154 -4.99 14.70 -5.54
CA THR A 154 -5.57 15.94 -6.10
C THR A 154 -6.08 15.82 -7.53
N SER A 155 -5.48 14.94 -8.36
CA SER A 155 -5.76 14.87 -9.79
C SER A 155 -6.90 13.90 -10.13
N PRO A 156 -7.79 14.25 -11.07
CA PRO A 156 -8.77 13.33 -11.63
C PRO A 156 -8.20 12.46 -12.76
N ARG A 157 -6.93 12.61 -13.11
CA ARG A 157 -6.32 11.93 -14.25
C ARG A 157 -5.70 10.60 -13.83
N PRO A 158 -5.77 9.58 -14.69
CA PRO A 158 -5.01 8.35 -14.47
C PRO A 158 -3.52 8.64 -14.34
N TYR A 159 -2.84 7.77 -13.61
CA TYR A 159 -1.40 7.77 -13.47
C TYR A 159 -0.84 6.49 -14.10
N VAL A 160 0.12 6.64 -15.02
CA VAL A 160 0.75 5.50 -15.69
C VAL A 160 2.11 5.25 -15.06
N LEU A 161 2.29 4.03 -14.57
CA LEU A 161 3.56 3.53 -14.09
C LEU A 161 4.20 2.67 -15.16
N GLU A 162 5.38 3.06 -15.64
CA GLU A 162 6.12 2.35 -16.67
C GLU A 162 7.17 1.43 -16.05
N ARG A 163 7.44 0.32 -16.73
CA ARG A 163 8.49 -0.62 -16.39
C ARG A 163 9.86 0.05 -16.46
N ASN A 164 10.63 -0.06 -15.38
CA ASN A 164 12.05 0.26 -15.38
C ASN A 164 12.88 -1.01 -15.64
N SER A 165 13.51 -1.09 -16.81
CA SER A 165 14.30 -2.25 -17.22
C SER A 165 15.53 -2.54 -16.35
N LYS A 166 15.90 -1.62 -15.45
CA LYS A 166 17.04 -1.78 -14.53
C LYS A 166 16.69 -2.53 -13.25
N LEU A 167 15.41 -2.68 -12.94
CA LEU A 167 15.00 -3.42 -11.75
C LEU A 167 15.07 -4.93 -11.99
N MET A 168 15.56 -5.66 -10.99
CA MET A 168 15.73 -7.10 -11.10
C MET A 168 14.41 -7.85 -11.35
N SER A 169 13.29 -7.35 -10.81
CA SER A 169 11.96 -7.97 -10.97
C SER A 169 11.46 -7.98 -12.43
N VAL A 170 12.08 -7.22 -13.35
CA VAL A 170 11.82 -7.31 -14.81
C VAL A 170 12.04 -8.73 -15.34
N ALA A 171 12.98 -9.46 -14.77
CA ALA A 171 13.26 -10.84 -15.18
C ALA A 171 12.12 -11.82 -14.82
N VAL A 172 11.13 -11.40 -14.03
CA VAL A 172 9.95 -12.21 -13.69
C VAL A 172 8.76 -11.67 -14.45
N GLU A 173 8.53 -12.25 -15.63
CA GLU A 173 7.47 -11.83 -16.54
C GLU A 173 6.64 -13.02 -16.99
N SER A 174 5.33 -12.82 -17.10
CA SER A 174 4.39 -13.70 -17.76
C SER A 174 3.46 -12.82 -18.60
N ALA A 175 3.47 -13.04 -19.91
CA ALA A 175 2.77 -12.18 -20.87
C ALA A 175 1.24 -12.15 -20.63
N GLY A 176 0.65 -10.99 -20.86
CA GLY A 176 -0.81 -10.81 -20.84
C GLY A 176 -1.25 -9.42 -20.42
N ARG A 177 -2.57 -9.24 -20.49
CA ARG A 177 -3.27 -8.03 -20.05
C ARG A 177 -4.28 -8.39 -18.99
N ALA A 178 -4.45 -7.51 -18.04
CA ALA A 178 -5.41 -7.68 -16.96
C ALA A 178 -6.01 -6.34 -16.52
N GLN A 179 -7.26 -6.40 -16.08
CA GLN A 179 -7.94 -5.30 -15.42
C GLN A 179 -8.45 -5.78 -14.07
N GLY A 180 -8.38 -4.91 -13.05
CA GLY A 180 -8.82 -5.27 -11.71
C GLY A 180 -8.53 -4.19 -10.69
N PHE A 181 -8.96 -4.43 -9.46
CA PHE A 181 -8.61 -3.56 -8.34
C PHE A 181 -7.15 -3.78 -7.94
N VAL A 182 -6.44 -2.69 -7.67
CA VAL A 182 -5.06 -2.76 -7.18
C VAL A 182 -5.09 -3.04 -5.69
N MET A 183 -4.52 -4.17 -5.27
CA MET A 183 -4.45 -4.57 -3.86
C MET A 183 -3.08 -5.16 -3.54
N GLY A 184 -2.68 -5.10 -2.27
CA GLY A 184 -1.42 -5.67 -1.83
C GLY A 184 -0.46 -4.64 -1.25
N GLY A 185 0.83 -4.77 -1.52
CA GLY A 185 1.92 -3.94 -0.97
C GLY A 185 3.06 -4.79 -0.41
N SER A 186 3.40 -4.61 0.87
CA SER A 186 4.44 -5.41 1.52
C SER A 186 4.06 -6.89 1.59
N LEU A 187 4.89 -7.75 0.99
CA LEU A 187 4.69 -9.20 1.01
C LEU A 187 4.62 -9.75 2.43
N ALA A 188 5.44 -9.22 3.33
CA ALA A 188 5.47 -9.65 4.73
C ALA A 188 4.14 -9.35 5.44
N ALA A 189 3.55 -8.17 5.20
CA ALA A 189 2.27 -7.80 5.78
C ALA A 189 1.13 -8.66 5.21
N MET A 190 1.11 -8.89 3.90
CA MET A 190 0.10 -9.75 3.28
C MET A 190 0.14 -11.17 3.86
N ALA A 191 1.33 -11.78 3.93
CA ALA A 191 1.50 -13.11 4.51
C ALA A 191 1.12 -13.14 6.01
N GLY A 192 1.45 -12.10 6.76
CA GLY A 192 1.08 -11.97 8.17
C GLY A 192 -0.43 -11.87 8.41
N MET A 193 -1.20 -11.45 7.42
CA MET A 193 -2.67 -11.38 7.51
C MET A 193 -3.39 -12.67 7.09
N VAL A 194 -2.69 -13.67 6.58
CA VAL A 194 -3.30 -14.97 6.31
C VAL A 194 -3.81 -15.59 7.62
N GLY A 195 -5.12 -15.84 7.69
CA GLY A 195 -5.81 -16.27 8.91
C GLY A 195 -6.10 -15.15 9.92
N ALA A 196 -5.56 -13.93 9.70
CA ALA A 196 -5.71 -12.77 10.57
C ALA A 196 -6.44 -11.59 9.90
N GLY A 197 -7.18 -11.85 8.84
CA GLY A 197 -8.03 -10.83 8.22
C GLY A 197 -7.55 -10.31 6.87
N LEU A 198 -6.77 -11.09 6.12
CA LEU A 198 -6.47 -10.77 4.74
C LEU A 198 -7.81 -10.60 3.95
N PRO A 199 -8.01 -9.50 3.21
CA PRO A 199 -9.20 -9.36 2.38
C PRO A 199 -9.20 -10.39 1.25
N ASP A 200 -10.38 -10.67 0.70
CA ASP A 200 -10.51 -11.36 -0.56
C ASP A 200 -9.83 -10.53 -1.67
N LEU A 201 -8.90 -11.16 -2.39
CA LEU A 201 -8.13 -10.57 -3.48
C LEU A 201 -8.67 -10.96 -4.87
N THR A 202 -9.81 -11.65 -4.94
CA THR A 202 -10.47 -11.98 -6.21
C THR A 202 -10.64 -10.70 -7.05
N ASP A 203 -10.44 -10.82 -8.36
CA ASP A 203 -10.49 -9.73 -9.33
C ASP A 203 -9.44 -8.60 -9.11
N SER A 204 -8.39 -8.86 -8.32
CA SER A 204 -7.34 -7.87 -8.06
C SER A 204 -6.11 -8.07 -8.97
N ILE A 205 -5.44 -6.95 -9.27
CA ILE A 205 -4.03 -6.89 -9.64
C ILE A 205 -3.25 -6.79 -8.33
N VAL A 206 -2.50 -7.83 -7.99
CA VAL A 206 -1.82 -7.93 -6.70
C VAL A 206 -0.44 -7.29 -6.78
N LEU A 207 -0.23 -6.22 -5.99
CA LEU A 207 1.07 -5.61 -5.79
C LEU A 207 1.91 -6.44 -4.83
N ILE A 208 3.17 -6.69 -5.18
CA ILE A 208 4.14 -7.34 -4.30
C ILE A 208 5.44 -6.54 -4.29
N GLU A 209 5.87 -6.12 -3.13
CA GLU A 209 7.19 -5.57 -2.87
C GLU A 209 7.74 -6.14 -1.56
N ALA A 210 9.05 -6.10 -1.36
CA ALA A 210 9.65 -6.57 -0.12
C ALA A 210 10.98 -5.87 0.19
N GLN A 211 11.32 -5.84 1.48
CA GLN A 211 12.65 -5.52 1.97
C GLN A 211 13.28 -6.78 2.57
N ARG A 212 14.56 -7.02 2.26
CA ARG A 212 15.31 -8.14 2.82
C ARG A 212 15.59 -7.92 4.31
N GLN A 213 15.13 -8.84 5.11
CA GLN A 213 15.44 -8.90 6.55
C GLN A 213 16.28 -10.14 6.89
N ILE A 214 16.08 -11.23 6.16
CA ILE A 214 16.79 -12.50 6.36
C ILE A 214 17.37 -12.93 5.02
N GLY A 215 16.89 -13.98 4.38
CA GLY A 215 17.35 -14.53 3.10
C GLY A 215 16.19 -14.94 2.19
N LEU A 216 16.48 -15.65 1.11
CA LEU A 216 15.48 -16.06 0.11
C LEU A 216 14.32 -16.85 0.71
N GLY A 217 14.58 -17.69 1.72
CA GLY A 217 13.56 -18.46 2.42
C GLY A 217 12.49 -17.60 3.09
N GLN A 218 12.73 -16.30 3.33
CA GLN A 218 11.69 -15.37 3.78
C GLN A 218 10.63 -15.19 2.69
N ILE A 219 11.06 -14.87 1.48
CA ILE A 219 10.17 -14.64 0.33
C ILE A 219 9.44 -15.92 -0.05
N ASP A 220 10.17 -17.03 -0.12
CA ASP A 220 9.59 -18.34 -0.46
C ASP A 220 8.48 -18.75 0.51
N ARG A 221 8.73 -18.66 1.84
CA ARG A 221 7.71 -18.98 2.85
C ARG A 221 6.48 -18.08 2.75
N GLN A 222 6.67 -16.78 2.58
CA GLN A 222 5.58 -15.81 2.48
C GLN A 222 4.72 -16.05 1.24
N LEU A 223 5.33 -16.27 0.07
CA LEU A 223 4.61 -16.62 -1.15
C LEU A 223 3.92 -17.98 -1.02
N THR A 224 4.62 -18.99 -0.49
CA THR A 224 4.04 -20.32 -0.27
C THR A 224 2.82 -20.25 0.66
N GLN A 225 2.88 -19.45 1.73
CA GLN A 225 1.76 -19.25 2.65
C GLN A 225 0.55 -18.64 1.93
N LEU A 226 0.74 -17.58 1.15
CA LEU A 226 -0.31 -16.92 0.37
C LEU A 226 -0.92 -17.86 -0.68
N ILE A 227 -0.09 -18.62 -1.40
CA ILE A 227 -0.55 -19.60 -2.40
C ILE A 227 -1.37 -20.70 -1.71
N ARG A 228 -0.84 -21.33 -0.65
CA ARG A 228 -1.51 -22.46 0.02
C ARG A 228 -2.77 -22.06 0.78
N SER A 229 -2.90 -20.79 1.17
CA SER A 229 -4.12 -20.28 1.79
C SER A 229 -5.25 -19.99 0.80
N GLY A 230 -4.99 -20.08 -0.51
CA GLY A 230 -5.94 -19.69 -1.56
C GLY A 230 -6.02 -18.16 -1.76
N ALA A 231 -5.15 -17.36 -1.12
CA ALA A 231 -5.22 -15.90 -1.22
C ALA A 231 -5.04 -15.38 -2.65
N PHE A 232 -4.38 -16.15 -3.51
CA PHE A 232 -4.19 -15.80 -4.92
C PHE A 232 -5.20 -16.48 -5.88
N ASP A 233 -6.21 -17.17 -5.34
CA ASP A 233 -7.26 -17.72 -6.17
C ASP A 233 -8.13 -16.58 -6.73
N GLY A 234 -8.39 -16.62 -8.05
CA GLY A 234 -9.23 -15.62 -8.71
C GLY A 234 -8.59 -14.23 -8.94
N ILE A 235 -7.32 -14.01 -8.58
CA ILE A 235 -6.63 -12.76 -8.92
C ILE A 235 -6.48 -12.61 -10.45
N ARG A 236 -6.30 -11.39 -10.91
CA ARG A 236 -6.17 -11.07 -12.33
C ARG A 236 -4.70 -11.03 -12.81
N ALA A 237 -3.79 -10.49 -12.02
CA ALA A 237 -2.38 -10.36 -12.37
C ALA A 237 -1.51 -10.08 -11.14
N PHE A 238 -0.19 -10.14 -11.32
CA PHE A 238 0.80 -9.62 -10.37
C PHE A 238 1.52 -8.40 -10.93
N ALA A 239 1.71 -7.39 -10.10
CA ALA A 239 2.56 -6.24 -10.35
C ALA A 239 3.69 -6.25 -9.32
N LEU A 240 4.94 -6.43 -9.81
CA LEU A 240 6.10 -6.61 -8.94
C LEU A 240 6.88 -5.30 -8.83
N GLY A 241 6.96 -4.78 -7.62
CA GLY A 241 7.76 -3.64 -7.25
C GLY A 241 9.21 -3.97 -6.98
N ARG A 242 9.81 -3.20 -6.08
CA ARG A 242 11.18 -3.41 -5.63
C ARG A 242 11.26 -4.50 -4.56
N PHE A 243 12.34 -5.24 -4.61
CA PHE A 243 12.75 -6.21 -3.60
C PHE A 243 14.09 -5.76 -3.03
N HIS A 244 14.02 -4.71 -2.24
CA HIS A 244 15.18 -4.00 -1.73
C HIS A 244 16.08 -4.87 -0.86
N GLY A 245 17.40 -4.84 -1.13
CA GLY A 245 18.42 -5.62 -0.45
C GLY A 245 18.60 -7.04 -0.98
N PHE A 246 17.90 -7.40 -2.07
CA PHE A 246 18.10 -8.68 -2.77
C PHE A 246 18.87 -8.54 -4.08
N GLU A 247 19.29 -7.34 -4.48
CA GLU A 247 19.79 -7.02 -5.81
C GLU A 247 20.99 -7.92 -6.20
N ASP A 248 21.97 -8.11 -5.30
CA ASP A 248 23.14 -8.95 -5.51
C ASP A 248 23.16 -10.16 -4.57
N TYR A 249 22.01 -10.47 -3.93
CA TYR A 249 21.95 -11.54 -2.95
C TYR A 249 21.71 -12.90 -3.61
N THR A 250 22.57 -13.85 -3.30
CA THR A 250 22.45 -15.26 -3.69
C THR A 250 22.58 -16.17 -2.48
N ASP A 251 21.90 -17.30 -2.49
CA ASP A 251 22.03 -18.35 -1.50
C ASP A 251 22.06 -19.72 -2.22
N ARG A 252 23.17 -20.44 -2.09
CA ARG A 252 23.39 -21.77 -2.71
C ARG A 252 23.09 -21.82 -4.21
N GLY A 253 23.45 -20.77 -4.93
CA GLY A 253 23.25 -20.65 -6.37
C GLY A 253 21.87 -20.15 -6.79
N TRP A 254 20.95 -19.91 -5.87
CA TRP A 254 19.67 -19.26 -6.13
C TRP A 254 19.75 -17.77 -5.82
N ASN A 255 18.94 -17.00 -6.54
CA ASN A 255 18.67 -15.60 -6.27
C ASN A 255 17.16 -15.36 -6.12
N LEU A 256 16.77 -14.12 -5.91
CA LEU A 256 15.34 -13.76 -5.75
C LEU A 256 14.50 -14.12 -6.98
N ILE A 257 15.04 -13.94 -8.19
CA ILE A 257 14.32 -14.20 -9.44
C ILE A 257 13.93 -15.67 -9.55
N ASP A 258 14.81 -16.56 -9.11
CA ASP A 258 14.54 -18.01 -9.10
C ASP A 258 13.36 -18.32 -8.19
N VAL A 259 13.32 -17.73 -7.00
CA VAL A 259 12.19 -17.90 -6.04
C VAL A 259 10.89 -17.34 -6.62
N LEU A 260 10.91 -16.12 -7.17
CA LEU A 260 9.71 -15.50 -7.73
C LEU A 260 9.17 -16.28 -8.92
N ARG A 261 10.04 -16.74 -9.82
CA ARG A 261 9.64 -17.57 -10.96
C ARG A 261 9.05 -18.90 -10.52
N ASP A 262 9.69 -19.59 -9.58
CA ASP A 262 9.25 -20.87 -9.08
C ASP A 262 7.87 -20.77 -8.39
N ARG A 263 7.58 -19.68 -7.70
CA ARG A 263 6.31 -19.51 -6.99
C ARG A 263 5.20 -18.87 -7.79
N LEU A 264 5.49 -17.87 -8.65
CA LEU A 264 4.45 -17.06 -9.29
C LEU A 264 4.11 -17.53 -10.71
N VAL A 265 5.10 -17.93 -11.52
CA VAL A 265 4.85 -18.32 -12.92
C VAL A 265 3.89 -19.52 -13.05
N PRO A 266 3.97 -20.56 -12.20
CA PRO A 266 3.04 -21.68 -12.25
C PRO A 266 1.56 -21.33 -11.98
N LEU A 267 1.29 -20.14 -11.43
CA LEU A 267 -0.08 -19.66 -11.21
C LEU A 267 -0.77 -19.23 -12.50
N GLY A 268 -0.06 -19.14 -13.62
CA GLY A 268 -0.62 -18.87 -14.94
C GLY A 268 -1.28 -17.49 -15.09
N LYS A 269 -0.83 -16.50 -14.29
CA LYS A 269 -1.34 -15.13 -14.35
C LYS A 269 -0.34 -14.21 -15.06
N PRO A 270 -0.79 -13.13 -15.72
CA PRO A 270 0.11 -12.08 -16.17
C PRO A 270 0.95 -11.53 -15.02
N ILE A 271 2.23 -11.32 -15.26
CA ILE A 271 3.19 -10.78 -14.29
C ILE A 271 3.92 -9.60 -14.94
N LEU A 272 3.80 -8.42 -14.38
CA LEU A 272 4.55 -7.24 -14.77
C LEU A 272 5.57 -6.91 -13.68
N GLY A 273 6.84 -7.20 -13.94
CA GLY A 273 7.96 -6.79 -13.10
C GLY A 273 8.56 -5.45 -13.51
N GLY A 274 9.44 -4.91 -12.67
CA GLY A 274 10.17 -3.68 -12.96
C GLY A 274 9.46 -2.39 -12.57
N LEU A 275 8.46 -2.44 -11.69
CA LEU A 275 7.74 -1.26 -11.25
C LEU A 275 8.43 -0.60 -10.06
N GLU A 276 8.64 0.73 -10.11
CA GLU A 276 9.41 1.47 -9.11
C GLU A 276 8.56 1.89 -7.90
N PHE A 277 7.89 0.94 -7.24
CA PHE A 277 7.19 1.17 -5.98
C PHE A 277 7.76 0.28 -4.85
N GLY A 278 7.41 0.57 -3.60
CA GLY A 278 7.87 -0.15 -2.42
C GLY A 278 9.19 0.37 -1.85
N HIS A 279 9.92 -0.48 -1.13
CA HIS A 279 11.18 -0.08 -0.48
C HIS A 279 12.27 0.24 -1.51
N GLY A 280 13.04 1.29 -1.25
CA GLY A 280 14.11 1.77 -2.10
C GLY A 280 14.07 3.29 -2.27
N PRO A 281 14.99 3.87 -3.04
CA PRO A 281 15.07 5.31 -3.21
C PRO A 281 13.87 5.84 -4.00
N ASP A 282 13.23 6.87 -3.47
CA ASP A 282 12.20 7.71 -4.11
C ASP A 282 11.15 6.91 -4.94
N PRO A 283 10.34 6.02 -4.30
CA PRO A 283 9.39 5.16 -4.99
C PRO A 283 8.18 5.95 -5.50
N HIS A 284 7.50 5.43 -6.53
CA HIS A 284 6.15 5.88 -6.87
C HIS A 284 5.15 5.46 -5.81
N ALA A 285 4.15 6.29 -5.56
CA ALA A 285 2.98 5.92 -4.78
C ALA A 285 1.94 5.21 -5.66
N ILE A 286 1.21 4.27 -5.07
CA ILE A 286 0.20 3.45 -5.75
C ILE A 286 -1.13 3.59 -5.03
N PRO A 287 -2.25 3.92 -5.71
CA PRO A 287 -3.57 3.93 -5.10
C PRO A 287 -4.07 2.49 -4.95
N LEU A 288 -4.33 2.06 -3.71
CA LEU A 288 -4.92 0.76 -3.40
C LEU A 288 -6.45 0.84 -3.42
N GLY A 289 -7.12 -0.23 -3.84
CA GLY A 289 -8.57 -0.27 -3.91
C GLY A 289 -9.15 0.51 -5.09
N THR A 290 -8.32 0.92 -6.05
CA THR A 290 -8.75 1.57 -7.28
C THR A 290 -8.62 0.62 -8.47
N PHE A 291 -9.39 0.86 -9.51
CA PHE A 291 -9.34 0.05 -10.73
C PHE A 291 -8.10 0.40 -11.56
N ALA A 292 -7.45 -0.60 -12.13
CA ALA A 292 -6.25 -0.44 -12.95
C ALA A 292 -6.22 -1.40 -14.12
N GLU A 293 -5.36 -1.08 -15.08
CA GLU A 293 -5.05 -1.90 -16.25
C GLU A 293 -3.56 -2.21 -16.28
N LEU A 294 -3.22 -3.48 -16.37
CA LEU A 294 -1.86 -3.98 -16.52
C LEU A 294 -1.68 -4.54 -17.92
N ASP A 295 -0.62 -4.11 -18.59
CA ASP A 295 -0.23 -4.58 -19.92
C ASP A 295 1.27 -4.89 -19.93
N THR A 296 1.61 -6.17 -20.09
CA THR A 296 3.00 -6.62 -20.13
C THR A 296 3.69 -6.27 -21.45
N ASP A 297 2.95 -6.16 -22.56
CA ASP A 297 3.52 -5.85 -23.88
C ASP A 297 4.06 -4.41 -23.90
N SER A 298 3.26 -3.46 -23.41
CA SER A 298 3.71 -2.07 -23.25
C SER A 298 4.56 -1.85 -21.99
N GLY A 299 4.56 -2.79 -21.06
CA GLY A 299 5.26 -2.64 -19.78
C GLY A 299 4.63 -1.59 -18.86
N THR A 300 3.30 -1.45 -18.86
CA THR A 300 2.61 -0.38 -18.13
C THR A 300 1.59 -0.91 -17.13
N LEU A 301 1.45 -0.17 -16.03
CA LEU A 301 0.35 -0.25 -15.09
C LEU A 301 -0.37 1.11 -15.06
N THR A 302 -1.55 1.17 -15.63
CA THR A 302 -2.39 2.38 -15.65
C THR A 302 -3.31 2.37 -14.44
N LEU A 303 -3.11 3.33 -13.54
CA LEU A 303 -3.80 3.48 -12.27
C LEU A 303 -4.90 4.53 -12.40
N ASN A 304 -6.16 4.13 -12.21
CA ASN A 304 -7.28 5.07 -12.24
C ASN A 304 -7.44 5.76 -10.88
N PRO A 305 -7.86 7.04 -10.86
CA PRO A 305 -8.14 7.74 -9.61
C PRO A 305 -9.38 7.14 -8.92
N PRO A 306 -9.49 7.24 -7.58
CA PRO A 306 -10.68 6.80 -6.85
C PRO A 306 -11.95 7.46 -7.38
N GLY A 307 -13.07 6.71 -7.40
CA GLY A 307 -14.38 7.20 -7.84
C GLY A 307 -14.73 6.98 -9.31
N ARG A 308 -13.84 6.42 -10.13
CA ARG A 308 -14.25 5.82 -11.41
C ARG A 308 -14.67 4.36 -11.17
N SER A 309 -15.96 4.11 -11.11
CA SER A 309 -16.53 2.76 -11.14
C SER A 309 -16.73 2.35 -12.59
N GLU A 310 -15.82 1.61 -13.20
CA GLU A 310 -16.04 0.97 -14.50
C GLU A 310 -16.49 -0.50 -14.37
N LEU A 311 -17.09 -0.88 -13.25
CA LEU A 311 -17.83 -2.16 -13.15
C LEU A 311 -19.32 -2.03 -13.51
N ALA A 312 -19.72 -0.93 -14.13
CA ALA A 312 -21.10 -0.72 -14.58
C ALA A 312 -21.24 -1.04 -16.07
N SER A 313 -20.86 -2.25 -16.51
CA SER A 313 -21.38 -2.86 -17.74
C SER A 313 -20.75 -4.23 -18.00
N ARG A 314 -21.26 -5.27 -17.34
CA ARG A 314 -21.36 -6.64 -17.89
C ARG A 314 -22.51 -7.39 -17.25
#